data_4bbe58269fa480e8f81f056083f023eb
#
_entry.id   4bbe58269fa480e8f81f056083f023eb
#
_cell.length_a   1.000
_cell.length_b   1.000
_cell.length_c   1.000
_cell.angle_alpha   90.00
_cell.angle_beta   90.00
_cell.angle_gamma   90.00
#
_symmetry.space_group_name_H-M   'P 1'
#
loop_
_entity.id
_entity.type
_entity.pdbx_description
1 polymer ?
#
loop_
_entity_poly.entity_id
_entity_poly.type
_entity_poly.pdbx_seq_one_letter_code
_entity_poly.pdbx_strand_id
1 'polypeptide(L)'
;ETFDDVQETLDLNSVLQLKGLFALTVNGDSMIDSFIADGDMVLMEPVRDPSRLRNGTVVSAMVPGLGTTLKHFFREGALVRLEAANPAYEPIEIDAEKVHIQGKLAAVWRKT
;
A
#
# COMPACT_ATOMS: atom_id res chain seq x y z
N GLU A 1 1.47 -18.48 -0.45
CA GLU A 1 2.04 -17.38 0.28
C GLU A 1 1.12 -16.16 0.27
N THR A 2 0.92 -15.55 1.41
CA THR A 2 0.08 -14.37 1.54
C THR A 2 0.93 -13.20 2.00
N PHE A 3 0.50 -11.98 1.68
CA PHE A 3 1.22 -10.77 2.08
C PHE A 3 0.80 -10.29 3.45
N ASP A 4 -0.42 -9.81 3.57
CA ASP A 4 -0.97 -9.21 4.78
C ASP A 4 0.07 -8.38 5.55
N ASP A 5 0.89 -7.63 4.79
CA ASP A 5 1.91 -6.76 5.36
C ASP A 5 1.34 -5.42 5.85
N VAL A 6 0.03 -5.25 5.75
CA VAL A 6 -0.69 -4.14 6.38
C VAL A 6 -1.99 -4.64 6.99
N GLN A 7 -2.41 -4.01 8.08
CA GLN A 7 -3.64 -4.33 8.78
C GLN A 7 -4.46 -3.08 9.03
N GLU A 8 -5.78 -3.21 8.97
CA GLU A 8 -6.67 -2.12 9.29
C GLU A 8 -6.61 -1.77 10.79
N THR A 9 -6.55 -0.48 11.09
CA THR A 9 -6.54 0.04 12.47
C THR A 9 -7.93 0.57 12.78
N LEU A 10 -8.76 -0.24 13.43
CA LEU A 10 -10.18 0.04 13.59
C LEU A 10 -10.49 1.28 14.42
N ASP A 11 -9.82 1.46 15.56
CA ASP A 11 -10.12 2.57 16.46
C ASP A 11 -9.79 3.93 15.86
N LEU A 12 -8.72 4.02 15.09
CA LEU A 12 -8.32 5.27 14.46
C LEU A 12 -9.12 5.52 13.19
N ASN A 13 -9.52 4.48 12.47
CA ASN A 13 -10.23 4.63 11.21
C ASN A 13 -11.55 5.37 11.36
N SER A 14 -12.26 5.21 12.48
CA SER A 14 -13.52 5.92 12.69
C SER A 14 -13.33 7.44 12.75
N VAL A 15 -12.18 7.91 13.23
CA VAL A 15 -11.83 9.34 13.26
C VAL A 15 -11.34 9.78 11.88
N LEU A 16 -10.51 9.00 11.22
CA LEU A 16 -9.93 9.34 9.93
C LEU A 16 -10.95 9.37 8.79
N GLN A 17 -12.02 8.61 8.91
CA GLN A 17 -13.10 8.64 7.91
C GLN A 17 -13.69 10.04 7.76
N LEU A 18 -13.73 10.82 8.85
CA LEU A 18 -14.18 12.20 8.80
C LEU A 18 -13.26 13.07 7.94
N LYS A 19 -12.04 12.66 7.74
CA LYS A 19 -11.04 13.35 6.92
C LYS A 19 -10.89 12.70 5.53
N GLY A 20 -11.70 11.69 5.21
CA GLY A 20 -11.60 10.94 3.96
C GLY A 20 -10.37 10.06 3.88
N LEU A 21 -9.76 9.70 5.02
CA LEU A 21 -8.56 8.86 5.08
C LEU A 21 -8.87 7.54 5.77
N PHE A 22 -7.98 6.55 5.59
CA PHE A 22 -7.99 5.35 6.40
C PHE A 22 -6.56 5.01 6.84
N ALA A 23 -6.43 4.22 7.90
CA ALA A 23 -5.14 3.87 8.46
C ALA A 23 -4.89 2.38 8.35
N LEU A 24 -3.64 2.03 8.06
CA LEU A 24 -3.16 0.65 8.04
C LEU A 24 -1.92 0.55 8.92
N THR A 25 -1.76 -0.57 9.62
CA THR A 25 -0.54 -0.86 10.37
C THR A 25 0.36 -1.73 9.52
N VAL A 26 1.63 -1.35 9.43
CA VAL A 26 2.62 -2.06 8.62
C VAL A 26 3.17 -3.27 9.39
N ASN A 27 3.17 -4.42 8.72
CA ASN A 27 3.76 -5.65 9.25
C ASN A 27 4.91 -6.05 8.34
N GLY A 28 6.11 -6.15 8.91
CA GLY A 28 7.29 -6.56 8.15
C GLY A 28 8.11 -5.40 7.64
N ASP A 29 9.07 -5.71 6.75
CA ASP A 29 10.12 -4.78 6.34
C ASP A 29 10.21 -4.55 4.83
N SER A 30 9.16 -4.87 4.08
CA SER A 30 9.21 -4.75 2.61
C SER A 30 9.37 -3.30 2.13
N MET A 31 9.13 -2.31 2.98
CA MET A 31 9.22 -0.89 2.62
C MET A 31 10.28 -0.14 3.43
N ILE A 32 11.23 -0.85 4.01
CA ILE A 32 12.21 -0.24 4.92
C ILE A 32 13.11 0.80 4.24
N ASP A 33 13.45 0.62 2.98
CA ASP A 33 14.29 1.58 2.25
C ASP A 33 13.53 2.87 1.89
N SER A 34 12.21 2.89 2.08
CA SER A 34 11.40 4.10 1.97
C SER A 34 11.04 4.64 3.36
N PHE A 35 11.76 4.22 4.39
CA PHE A 35 11.59 4.67 5.78
C PHE A 35 10.23 4.32 6.37
N ILE A 36 9.64 3.22 5.93
CA ILE A 36 8.40 2.67 6.48
C ILE A 36 8.75 1.34 7.13
N ALA A 37 8.64 1.29 8.45
CA ALA A 37 9.09 0.16 9.25
C ALA A 37 7.93 -0.64 9.84
N ASP A 38 8.23 -1.85 10.26
CA ASP A 38 7.28 -2.69 11.00
C ASP A 38 6.69 -1.92 12.19
N GLY A 39 5.39 -1.98 12.34
CA GLY A 39 4.68 -1.28 13.41
C GLY A 39 4.29 0.15 13.08
N ASP A 40 4.79 0.72 12.00
CA ASP A 40 4.39 2.07 11.59
C ASP A 40 2.93 2.08 11.17
N MET A 41 2.29 3.22 11.35
CA MET A 41 0.95 3.46 10.86
C MET A 41 1.04 4.30 9.60
N VAL A 42 0.38 3.87 8.53
CA VAL A 42 0.31 4.64 7.30
C VAL A 42 -1.10 5.17 7.13
N LEU A 43 -1.20 6.46 6.81
CA LEU A 43 -2.47 7.11 6.53
C LEU A 43 -2.64 7.15 5.02
N MET A 44 -3.75 6.60 4.56
CA MET A 44 -3.99 6.37 3.15
C MET A 44 -5.16 7.20 2.65
N GLU A 45 -5.01 7.77 1.48
CA GLU A 45 -6.07 8.46 0.76
C GLU A 45 -6.68 7.49 -0.25
N PRO A 46 -8.00 7.26 -0.22
CA PRO A 46 -8.63 6.32 -1.15
C PRO A 46 -8.35 6.68 -2.60
N VAL A 47 -8.05 5.68 -3.41
CA VAL A 47 -7.84 5.84 -4.85
C VAL A 47 -9.09 5.37 -5.58
N ARG A 48 -9.74 6.30 -6.30
CA ARG A 48 -10.95 6.00 -7.07
C ARG A 48 -10.63 5.69 -8.52
N ASP A 49 -9.60 6.35 -9.06
CA ASP A 49 -9.18 6.18 -10.44
C ASP A 49 -7.68 5.88 -10.50
N PRO A 50 -7.30 4.60 -10.51
CA PRO A 50 -5.88 4.23 -10.55
C PRO A 50 -5.14 4.70 -11.81
N SER A 51 -5.87 5.00 -12.89
CA SER A 51 -5.23 5.46 -14.13
C SER A 51 -4.56 6.82 -13.96
N ARG A 52 -4.89 7.55 -12.91
CA ARG A 52 -4.31 8.87 -12.62
C ARG A 52 -3.12 8.83 -11.69
N LEU A 53 -2.77 7.64 -11.18
CA LEU A 53 -1.63 7.50 -10.29
C LEU A 53 -0.32 7.70 -11.03
N ARG A 54 0.61 8.39 -10.37
CA ARG A 54 1.98 8.52 -10.87
C ARG A 54 2.79 7.29 -10.53
N ASN A 55 3.64 6.88 -11.45
CA ASN A 55 4.60 5.82 -11.17
C ASN A 55 5.50 6.22 -10.01
N GLY A 56 5.75 5.27 -9.11
CA GLY A 56 6.53 5.49 -7.91
C GLY A 56 5.70 5.80 -6.67
N THR A 57 4.40 6.07 -6.83
CA THR A 57 3.50 6.33 -5.69
C THR A 57 3.42 5.09 -4.80
N VAL A 58 3.50 5.30 -3.48
CA VAL A 58 3.26 4.22 -2.52
C VAL A 58 1.76 4.00 -2.39
N VAL A 59 1.33 2.79 -2.62
CA VAL A 59 -0.09 2.42 -2.59
C VAL A 59 -0.33 1.21 -1.71
N SER A 60 -1.56 1.08 -1.21
CA SER A 60 -2.06 -0.18 -0.69
C SER A 60 -2.85 -0.86 -1.80
N ALA A 61 -2.57 -2.13 -2.03
CA ALA A 61 -3.16 -2.88 -3.13
C ALA A 61 -3.59 -4.26 -2.64
N MET A 62 -4.74 -4.70 -3.13
CA MET A 62 -5.21 -6.06 -2.91
C MET A 62 -4.91 -6.89 -4.14
N VAL A 63 -4.13 -7.95 -3.94
CA VAL A 63 -3.76 -8.88 -4.99
C VAL A 63 -4.51 -10.18 -4.75
N PRO A 64 -5.42 -10.58 -5.66
CA PRO A 64 -6.24 -11.79 -5.45
C PRO A 64 -5.39 -13.02 -5.16
N GLY A 65 -5.76 -13.75 -4.12
CA GLY A 65 -5.05 -14.95 -3.70
C GLY A 65 -3.83 -14.70 -2.84
N LEU A 66 -3.35 -13.45 -2.74
CA LEU A 66 -2.14 -13.10 -1.99
C LEU A 66 -2.40 -12.16 -0.81
N GLY A 67 -3.44 -11.33 -0.87
CA GLY A 67 -3.80 -10.42 0.20
C GLY A 67 -3.47 -8.97 -0.10
N THR A 68 -3.42 -8.15 0.96
CA THR A 68 -3.18 -6.71 0.85
C THR A 68 -1.71 -6.40 1.12
N THR A 69 -1.15 -5.54 0.30
CA THR A 69 0.27 -5.16 0.38
C THR A 69 0.43 -3.65 0.24
N LEU A 70 1.55 -3.14 0.77
CA LEU A 70 1.98 -1.75 0.61
C LEU A 70 3.24 -1.76 -0.25
N LYS A 71 3.21 -1.09 -1.40
CA LYS A 71 4.29 -1.14 -2.38
C LYS A 71 4.33 0.14 -3.20
N HIS A 72 5.45 0.34 -3.91
CA HIS A 72 5.52 1.37 -4.94
C HIS A 72 4.80 0.87 -6.19
N PHE A 73 3.95 1.73 -6.72
CA PHE A 73 3.12 1.43 -7.89
C PHE A 73 3.80 1.90 -9.17
N PHE A 74 3.82 1.02 -10.17
CA PHE A 74 4.25 1.36 -11.52
C PHE A 74 3.28 0.74 -12.50
N ARG A 75 3.00 1.45 -13.57
CA ARG A 75 2.11 0.92 -14.61
C ARG A 75 2.68 1.19 -15.98
N GLU A 76 2.65 0.15 -16.81
CA GLU A 76 3.02 0.22 -18.21
C GLU A 76 1.95 -0.49 -19.01
N GLY A 77 1.11 0.29 -19.71
CA GLY A 77 -0.03 -0.25 -20.44
C GLY A 77 -1.02 -0.97 -19.51
N ALA A 78 -1.27 -2.23 -19.80
CA ALA A 78 -2.17 -3.07 -19.02
C ALA A 78 -1.48 -3.80 -17.87
N LEU A 79 -0.17 -3.60 -17.69
CA LEU A 79 0.61 -4.28 -16.67
C LEU A 79 0.90 -3.35 -15.49
N VAL A 80 0.62 -3.81 -14.27
CA VAL A 80 0.99 -3.14 -13.03
C VAL A 80 2.15 -3.89 -12.40
N ARG A 81 3.16 -3.15 -11.95
CA ARG A 81 4.26 -3.69 -11.17
C ARG A 81 4.23 -3.05 -9.79
N LEU A 82 4.25 -3.88 -8.77
CA LEU A 82 4.29 -3.45 -7.37
C LEU A 82 5.67 -3.77 -6.82
N GLU A 83 6.44 -2.74 -6.49
CA GLU A 83 7.83 -2.89 -6.05
C GLU A 83 7.97 -2.58 -4.57
N ALA A 84 8.61 -3.49 -3.85
CA ALA A 84 9.03 -3.25 -2.49
C ALA A 84 10.18 -2.25 -2.44
N ALA A 85 10.34 -1.55 -1.33
CA ALA A 85 11.52 -0.75 -1.04
C ALA A 85 12.46 -1.57 -0.15
N ASN A 86 12.85 -2.72 -0.66
CA ASN A 86 13.74 -3.66 0.00
C ASN A 86 14.19 -4.69 -1.06
N PRO A 87 15.49 -4.80 -1.35
CA PRO A 87 15.97 -5.69 -2.41
C PRO A 87 15.77 -7.18 -2.12
N ALA A 88 15.42 -7.54 -0.88
CA ALA A 88 15.10 -8.93 -0.54
C ALA A 88 13.75 -9.39 -1.11
N TYR A 89 12.92 -8.48 -1.62
CA TYR A 89 11.59 -8.78 -2.12
C TYR A 89 11.52 -8.62 -3.63
N GLU A 90 10.97 -9.64 -4.30
CA GLU A 90 10.76 -9.60 -5.75
C GLU A 90 9.57 -8.69 -6.09
N PRO A 91 9.62 -7.98 -7.23
CA PRO A 91 8.47 -7.22 -7.70
C PRO A 91 7.30 -8.16 -8.03
N ILE A 92 6.10 -7.64 -7.85
CA ILE A 92 4.87 -8.35 -8.23
C ILE A 92 4.37 -7.75 -9.53
N GLU A 93 4.22 -8.56 -10.56
CA GLU A 93 3.66 -8.13 -11.84
C GLU A 93 2.28 -8.74 -12.02
N ILE A 94 1.30 -7.91 -12.35
CA ILE A 94 -0.09 -8.35 -12.45
C ILE A 94 -0.84 -7.46 -13.45
N ASP A 95 -1.79 -8.05 -14.16
CA ASP A 95 -2.67 -7.27 -15.03
C ASP A 95 -3.41 -6.20 -14.25
N ALA A 96 -3.48 -5.00 -14.80
CA ALA A 96 -4.09 -3.86 -14.13
C ALA A 96 -5.53 -4.14 -13.68
N GLU A 97 -6.28 -4.89 -14.45
CA GLU A 97 -7.68 -5.21 -14.14
C GLU A 97 -7.85 -6.28 -13.06
N LYS A 98 -6.75 -6.95 -12.65
CA LYS A 98 -6.79 -7.98 -11.63
C LYS A 98 -6.36 -7.51 -10.26
N VAL A 99 -5.79 -6.31 -10.16
CA VAL A 99 -5.34 -5.74 -8.90
C VAL A 99 -6.28 -4.62 -8.48
N HIS A 100 -6.58 -4.57 -7.18
CA HIS A 100 -7.38 -3.49 -6.64
C HIS A 100 -6.47 -2.53 -5.86
N ILE A 101 -6.33 -1.30 -6.36
CA ILE A 101 -5.58 -0.25 -5.67
C ILE A 101 -6.53 0.45 -4.73
N GLN A 102 -6.30 0.29 -3.42
CA GLN A 102 -7.20 0.79 -2.39
C GLN A 102 -6.94 2.25 -2.06
N GLY A 103 -5.67 2.61 -1.92
CA GLY A 103 -5.30 3.95 -1.50
C GLY A 103 -3.87 4.29 -1.84
N LYS A 104 -3.54 5.58 -1.71
CA LYS A 104 -2.18 6.07 -1.84
C LYS A 104 -1.72 6.67 -0.52
N LEU A 105 -0.43 6.63 -0.26
CA LEU A 105 0.15 7.10 0.97
C LEU A 105 -0.03 8.62 1.13
N ALA A 106 -0.60 9.04 2.25
CA ALA A 106 -0.71 10.44 2.62
C ALA A 106 0.30 10.82 3.72
N ALA A 107 0.53 9.93 4.68
CA ALA A 107 1.45 10.20 5.79
C ALA A 107 1.88 8.89 6.45
N VAL A 108 3.02 8.95 7.13
CA VAL A 108 3.51 7.86 7.98
C VAL A 108 3.54 8.37 9.40
N TRP A 109 3.01 7.61 10.33
CA TRP A 109 3.02 7.95 11.74
C TRP A 109 3.72 6.85 12.53
N ARG A 110 4.61 7.26 13.41
CA ARG A 110 5.37 6.33 14.26
C ARG A 110 5.35 6.84 15.68
N LYS A 111 5.01 5.96 16.59
CA LYS A 111 5.06 6.28 18.02
C LYS A 111 6.52 6.24 18.48
N THR A 112 6.95 7.30 19.10
CA THR A 112 8.30 7.38 19.67
C THR A 112 8.34 6.88 21.11
#